data_b226af90fae0cd7b016c80b003148a7a
#
_entry.id   b226af90fae0cd7b016c80b003148a7a
#
_cell.length_a   1.000
_cell.length_b   1.000
_cell.length_c   1.000
_cell.angle_alpha   90.00
_cell.angle_beta   90.00
_cell.angle_gamma   90.00
#
_symmetry.space_group_name_H-M   'P 1'
#
loop_
_entity.id
_entity.type
_entity.pdbx_description
1 polymer ?
#
loop_
_entity_poly.entity_id
_entity_poly.type
_entity_poly.pdbx_seq_one_letter_code
_entity_poly.pdbx_strand_id
1 'polypeptide(L)'
;MLDNLNFKPELQYFYAVVDFCTTTFCYYFEKKNNKIVNDFVTVTIRKIGENLIQKVNAFCFLCIKGNYSEAISISRSIYELVLSSHLIYEYPQLAEPFRDKERFLYYKFQKDVYGKIFDYSARKDFYSLYEKYGETLNENFGWTEKVFSARDKRFLKFLANKLELPNYYKSFYQEACAYVHASSYSLIHQELTSCLSFSSWVIVLL
;
A
#
# COMPACT_ATOMS: atom_id res chain seq x y z
N MET A 1 -21.04 -5.17 17.08
CA MET A 1 -20.37 -4.11 17.89
C MET A 1 -20.45 -2.71 17.23
N LEU A 2 -21.01 -2.58 16.03
CA LEU A 2 -21.13 -1.33 15.29
C LEU A 2 -22.54 -0.70 15.35
N ASP A 3 -23.51 -1.41 15.90
CA ASP A 3 -24.94 -1.05 15.85
C ASP A 3 -25.33 0.21 16.66
N ASN A 4 -24.41 0.79 17.43
CA ASN A 4 -24.67 1.96 18.28
C ASN A 4 -23.89 3.23 17.88
N LEU A 5 -23.24 3.23 16.70
CA LEU A 5 -22.54 4.43 16.23
C LEU A 5 -23.46 5.19 15.27
N ASN A 6 -23.88 6.40 15.69
CA ASN A 6 -24.60 7.36 14.83
C ASN A 6 -23.65 7.84 13.71
N PHE A 7 -23.54 7.05 12.65
CA PHE A 7 -22.76 7.41 11.46
C PHE A 7 -23.46 8.48 10.65
N LYS A 8 -22.70 9.43 10.12
CA LYS A 8 -23.18 10.23 8.99
C LYS A 8 -23.54 9.29 7.84
N PRO A 9 -24.68 9.48 7.15
CA PRO A 9 -25.17 8.57 6.11
C PRO A 9 -24.13 8.25 5.03
N GLU A 10 -23.28 9.24 4.69
CA GLU A 10 -22.22 9.10 3.68
C GLU A 10 -21.15 8.08 4.11
N LEU A 11 -20.82 8.05 5.41
CA LEU A 11 -19.86 7.08 5.95
C LEU A 11 -20.46 5.68 6.07
N GLN A 12 -21.76 5.56 6.31
CA GLN A 12 -22.45 4.26 6.29
C GLN A 12 -22.40 3.62 4.91
N TYR A 13 -22.71 4.40 3.87
CA TYR A 13 -22.63 3.93 2.48
C TYR A 13 -21.21 3.51 2.12
N PHE A 14 -20.23 4.35 2.42
CA PHE A 14 -18.83 4.05 2.15
C PHE A 14 -18.37 2.77 2.86
N TYR A 15 -18.72 2.61 4.14
CA TYR A 15 -18.39 1.42 4.91
C TYR A 15 -19.03 0.16 4.31
N ALA A 16 -20.29 0.24 3.89
CA ALA A 16 -20.97 -0.88 3.24
C ALA A 16 -20.30 -1.31 1.92
N VAL A 17 -19.83 -0.35 1.12
CA VAL A 17 -19.09 -0.65 -0.12
C VAL A 17 -17.74 -1.30 0.19
N VAL A 18 -17.00 -0.79 1.17
CA VAL A 18 -15.71 -1.37 1.59
C VAL A 18 -15.90 -2.77 2.15
N ASP A 19 -16.92 -2.99 2.99
CA ASP A 19 -17.25 -4.31 3.54
C ASP A 19 -17.61 -5.31 2.43
N PHE A 20 -18.42 -4.87 1.45
CA PHE A 20 -18.74 -5.67 0.27
C PHE A 20 -17.49 -6.03 -0.54
N CYS A 21 -16.63 -5.06 -0.84
CA CYS A 21 -15.39 -5.30 -1.59
C CYS A 21 -14.45 -6.26 -0.82
N THR A 22 -14.32 -6.05 0.50
CA THR A 22 -13.51 -6.91 1.38
C THR A 22 -14.03 -8.34 1.42
N THR A 23 -15.34 -8.51 1.62
CA THR A 23 -15.99 -9.82 1.67
C THR A 23 -15.87 -10.54 0.34
N THR A 24 -16.07 -9.82 -0.77
CA THR A 24 -15.95 -10.36 -2.13
C THR A 24 -14.50 -10.79 -2.41
N PHE A 25 -13.52 -9.97 -2.03
CA PHE A 25 -12.12 -10.29 -2.17
C PHE A 25 -11.74 -11.54 -1.37
N CYS A 26 -12.09 -11.59 -0.09
CA CYS A 26 -11.84 -12.76 0.77
C CYS A 26 -12.50 -14.02 0.20
N TYR A 27 -13.78 -13.95 -0.19
CA TYR A 27 -14.50 -15.06 -0.79
C TYR A 27 -13.84 -15.57 -2.07
N TYR A 28 -13.42 -14.66 -2.95
CA TYR A 28 -12.79 -15.02 -4.21
C TYR A 28 -11.44 -15.71 -3.99
N PHE A 29 -10.66 -15.23 -3.04
CA PHE A 29 -9.37 -15.84 -2.69
C PHE A 29 -9.54 -17.15 -1.92
N GLU A 30 -10.51 -17.27 -1.02
CA GLU A 30 -10.80 -18.53 -0.31
C GLU A 30 -11.30 -19.61 -1.26
N LYS A 31 -12.25 -19.28 -2.15
CA LYS A 31 -12.82 -20.22 -3.10
C LYS A 31 -11.82 -20.70 -4.16
N LYS A 32 -10.92 -19.83 -4.57
CA LYS A 32 -9.83 -20.18 -5.48
C LYS A 32 -8.76 -21.02 -4.80
N ASN A 33 -8.53 -20.87 -3.51
CA ASN A 33 -7.53 -21.63 -2.75
C ASN A 33 -7.73 -23.15 -2.77
N ASN A 34 -8.94 -23.65 -3.02
CA ASN A 34 -9.20 -25.08 -3.18
C ASN A 34 -8.67 -25.68 -4.51
N LYS A 35 -8.14 -24.85 -5.45
CA LYS A 35 -7.56 -25.27 -6.74
C LYS A 35 -6.27 -24.55 -7.14
N ILE A 36 -5.58 -23.88 -6.19
CA ILE A 36 -4.57 -22.91 -6.57
C ILE A 36 -3.19 -23.53 -6.73
N VAL A 37 -2.69 -23.24 -7.89
CA VAL A 37 -1.30 -23.02 -8.22
C VAL A 37 -0.69 -22.09 -7.14
N ASN A 38 0.17 -22.67 -6.30
CA ASN A 38 1.02 -21.94 -5.34
C ASN A 38 2.10 -21.17 -6.11
N ASP A 39 1.70 -20.36 -7.10
CA ASP A 39 2.66 -19.53 -7.78
C ASP A 39 3.00 -18.32 -6.88
N PHE A 40 4.25 -17.93 -6.98
CA PHE A 40 4.82 -16.89 -6.16
C PHE A 40 4.13 -15.52 -6.34
N VAL A 41 3.62 -15.24 -7.54
CA VAL A 41 2.90 -14.02 -7.92
C VAL A 41 1.57 -13.95 -7.19
N THR A 42 0.77 -15.02 -7.28
CA THR A 42 -0.53 -15.12 -6.63
C THR A 42 -0.42 -14.95 -5.11
N VAL A 43 0.58 -15.60 -4.48
CA VAL A 43 0.85 -15.45 -3.05
C VAL A 43 1.23 -14.02 -2.69
N THR A 44 2.01 -13.34 -3.53
CA THR A 44 2.43 -11.96 -3.29
C THR A 44 1.25 -10.99 -3.41
N ILE A 45 0.45 -11.10 -4.47
CA ILE A 45 -0.75 -10.25 -4.68
C ILE A 45 -1.76 -10.48 -3.54
N ARG A 46 -1.96 -11.72 -3.10
CA ARG A 46 -2.82 -12.04 -1.96
C ARG A 46 -2.37 -11.30 -0.70
N LYS A 47 -1.08 -11.33 -0.35
CA LYS A 47 -0.54 -10.64 0.82
C LYS A 47 -0.70 -9.12 0.72
N ILE A 48 -0.52 -8.55 -0.48
CA ILE A 48 -0.81 -7.13 -0.72
C ILE A 48 -2.29 -6.86 -0.45
N GLY A 49 -3.20 -7.69 -0.95
CA GLY A 49 -4.64 -7.56 -0.74
C GLY A 49 -5.04 -7.63 0.74
N GLU A 50 -4.49 -8.59 1.50
CA GLU A 50 -4.70 -8.70 2.95
C GLU A 50 -4.27 -7.41 3.69
N ASN A 51 -3.12 -6.83 3.31
CA ASN A 51 -2.65 -5.56 3.86
C ASN A 51 -3.51 -4.37 3.44
N LEU A 52 -3.98 -4.34 2.19
CA LEU A 52 -4.92 -3.34 1.69
C LEU A 52 -6.21 -3.32 2.52
N ILE A 53 -6.82 -4.48 2.76
CA ILE A 53 -8.02 -4.62 3.59
C ILE A 53 -7.81 -4.03 4.98
N GLN A 54 -6.69 -4.35 5.63
CA GLN A 54 -6.37 -3.80 6.96
C GLN A 54 -6.24 -2.28 6.94
N LYS A 55 -5.58 -1.71 5.92
CA LYS A 55 -5.42 -0.26 5.78
C LYS A 55 -6.73 0.45 5.48
N VAL A 56 -7.58 -0.14 4.63
CA VAL A 56 -8.90 0.41 4.32
C VAL A 56 -9.79 0.40 5.55
N ASN A 57 -9.77 -0.67 6.35
CA ASN A 57 -10.50 -0.72 7.62
C ASN A 57 -10.00 0.34 8.62
N ALA A 58 -8.68 0.54 8.72
CA ALA A 58 -8.09 1.59 9.54
C ALA A 58 -8.50 2.99 9.05
N PHE A 59 -8.49 3.22 7.75
CA PHE A 59 -8.97 4.46 7.13
C PHE A 59 -10.43 4.75 7.51
N CYS A 60 -11.32 3.77 7.34
CA CYS A 60 -12.73 3.90 7.72
C CYS A 60 -12.91 4.21 9.20
N PHE A 61 -12.19 3.49 10.06
CA PHE A 61 -12.24 3.70 11.51
C PHE A 61 -11.83 5.13 11.89
N LEU A 62 -10.76 5.66 11.30
CA LEU A 62 -10.30 7.02 11.54
C LEU A 62 -11.31 8.05 11.06
N CYS A 63 -11.92 7.85 9.90
CA CYS A 63 -12.99 8.71 9.39
C CYS A 63 -14.19 8.76 10.36
N ILE A 64 -14.59 7.61 10.90
CA ILE A 64 -15.67 7.49 11.89
C ILE A 64 -15.35 8.27 13.16
N LYS A 65 -14.08 8.25 13.58
CA LYS A 65 -13.61 8.96 14.78
C LYS A 65 -13.36 10.45 14.54
N GLY A 66 -13.51 10.95 13.31
CA GLY A 66 -13.23 12.33 12.94
C GLY A 66 -11.75 12.66 12.78
N ASN A 67 -10.88 11.64 12.77
CA ASN A 67 -9.44 11.79 12.59
C ASN A 67 -9.09 11.80 11.09
N TYR A 68 -9.56 12.82 10.39
CA TYR A 68 -9.49 12.86 8.92
C TYR A 68 -8.07 13.03 8.38
N SER A 69 -7.21 13.77 9.08
CA SER A 69 -5.81 13.96 8.72
C SER A 69 -5.06 12.62 8.68
N GLU A 70 -5.24 11.81 9.72
CA GLU A 70 -4.63 10.48 9.84
C GLU A 70 -5.22 9.50 8.81
N ALA A 71 -6.53 9.59 8.54
CA ALA A 71 -7.17 8.80 7.50
C ALA A 71 -6.56 9.10 6.12
N ILE A 72 -6.45 10.38 5.76
CA ILE A 72 -5.83 10.81 4.51
C ILE A 72 -4.36 10.35 4.43
N SER A 73 -3.62 10.39 5.53
CA SER A 73 -2.23 9.90 5.60
C SER A 73 -2.12 8.41 5.28
N ILE A 74 -3.07 7.59 5.76
CA ILE A 74 -3.13 6.15 5.43
C ILE A 74 -3.45 5.94 3.95
N SER A 75 -4.25 6.79 3.33
CA SER A 75 -4.66 6.66 1.93
C SER A 75 -3.46 6.64 0.97
N ARG A 76 -2.38 7.35 1.29
CA ARG A 76 -1.12 7.27 0.56
C ARG A 76 -0.57 5.84 0.50
N SER A 77 -0.56 5.14 1.63
CA SER A 77 -0.08 3.76 1.69
C SER A 77 -1.00 2.80 0.92
N ILE A 78 -2.32 3.07 0.91
CA ILE A 78 -3.29 2.33 0.11
C ILE A 78 -2.96 2.48 -1.37
N TYR A 79 -2.74 3.71 -1.83
CA TYR A 79 -2.37 3.98 -3.22
C TYR A 79 -1.07 3.26 -3.63
N GLU A 80 -0.02 3.32 -2.80
CA GLU A 80 1.26 2.64 -3.07
C GLU A 80 1.10 1.12 -3.17
N LEU A 81 0.24 0.50 -2.35
CA LEU A 81 -0.05 -0.94 -2.41
C LEU A 81 -0.86 -1.32 -3.66
N VAL A 82 -1.88 -0.52 -4.02
CA VAL A 82 -2.64 -0.73 -5.25
C VAL A 82 -1.72 -0.66 -6.47
N LEU A 83 -0.89 0.39 -6.55
CA LEU A 83 0.08 0.55 -7.63
C LEU A 83 1.04 -0.65 -7.70
N SER A 84 1.51 -1.13 -6.56
CA SER A 84 2.39 -2.30 -6.48
C SER A 84 1.70 -3.57 -6.96
N SER A 85 0.42 -3.79 -6.60
CA SER A 85 -0.33 -4.95 -7.06
C SER A 85 -0.54 -4.96 -8.58
N HIS A 86 -0.88 -3.80 -9.16
CA HIS A 86 -1.01 -3.65 -10.61
C HIS A 86 0.32 -3.90 -11.33
N LEU A 87 1.43 -3.34 -10.81
CA LEU A 87 2.76 -3.58 -11.39
C LEU A 87 3.15 -5.06 -11.37
N ILE A 88 2.87 -5.77 -10.28
CA ILE A 88 3.17 -7.20 -10.16
C ILE A 88 2.26 -8.02 -11.08
N TYR A 89 1.00 -7.60 -11.25
CA TYR A 89 0.09 -8.25 -12.19
C TYR A 89 0.57 -8.12 -13.64
N GLU A 90 0.91 -6.90 -14.08
CA GLU A 90 1.41 -6.61 -15.43
C GLU A 90 2.84 -7.15 -15.68
N TYR A 91 3.67 -7.18 -14.65
CA TYR A 91 5.07 -7.59 -14.69
C TYR A 91 5.37 -8.64 -13.62
N PRO A 92 4.96 -9.90 -13.81
CA PRO A 92 5.07 -10.98 -12.80
C PRO A 92 6.47 -11.20 -12.22
N GLN A 93 7.52 -10.90 -12.99
CA GLN A 93 8.92 -10.97 -12.56
C GLN A 93 9.27 -9.97 -11.43
N LEU A 94 8.41 -9.02 -11.13
CA LEU A 94 8.57 -8.06 -10.03
C LEU A 94 8.14 -8.61 -8.67
N ALA A 95 7.41 -9.73 -8.62
CA ALA A 95 6.91 -10.31 -7.37
C ALA A 95 8.06 -10.70 -6.41
N GLU A 96 9.12 -11.31 -6.93
CA GLU A 96 10.27 -11.70 -6.12
C GLU A 96 11.04 -10.49 -5.57
N PRO A 97 11.47 -9.50 -6.38
CA PRO A 97 12.12 -8.29 -5.86
C PRO A 97 11.27 -7.51 -4.85
N PHE A 98 9.94 -7.47 -5.03
CA PHE A 98 9.02 -6.83 -4.08
C PHE A 98 9.09 -7.47 -2.69
N ARG A 99 9.03 -8.81 -2.62
CA ARG A 99 9.15 -9.54 -1.35
C ARG A 99 10.57 -9.48 -0.77
N ASP A 100 11.58 -9.52 -1.62
CA ASP A 100 12.96 -9.39 -1.22
C ASP A 100 13.24 -8.03 -0.56
N LYS A 101 12.58 -6.95 -1.05
CA LYS A 101 12.66 -5.63 -0.43
C LYS A 101 12.15 -5.62 1.01
N GLU A 102 11.01 -6.23 1.30
CA GLU A 102 10.48 -6.28 2.67
C GLU A 102 11.45 -6.97 3.63
N ARG A 103 12.01 -8.11 3.20
CA ARG A 103 13.01 -8.85 3.97
C ARG A 103 14.28 -8.04 4.18
N PHE A 104 14.78 -7.42 3.12
CA PHE A 104 15.96 -6.57 3.16
C PHE A 104 15.80 -5.40 4.15
N LEU A 105 14.69 -4.67 4.06
CA LEU A 105 14.42 -3.54 4.96
C LEU A 105 14.27 -3.98 6.42
N TYR A 106 13.64 -5.13 6.67
CA TYR A 106 13.54 -5.69 8.00
C TYR A 106 14.93 -6.03 8.61
N TYR A 107 15.81 -6.66 7.84
CA TYR A 107 17.16 -6.98 8.30
C TYR A 107 18.02 -5.73 8.46
N LYS A 108 17.87 -4.78 7.55
CA LYS A 108 18.54 -3.48 7.65
C LYS A 108 18.12 -2.76 8.93
N PHE A 109 16.83 -2.70 9.22
CA PHE A 109 16.32 -2.12 10.47
C PHE A 109 16.96 -2.78 11.70
N GLN A 110 17.04 -4.11 11.74
CA GLN A 110 17.72 -4.79 12.85
C GLN A 110 19.18 -4.34 12.98
N LYS A 111 19.90 -4.28 11.86
CA LYS A 111 21.29 -3.85 11.83
C LYS A 111 21.47 -2.41 12.30
N ASP A 112 20.61 -1.50 11.82
CA ASP A 112 20.72 -0.07 12.11
C ASP A 112 20.32 0.25 13.57
N VAL A 113 19.29 -0.40 14.09
CA VAL A 113 18.77 -0.13 15.45
C VAL A 113 19.56 -0.90 16.53
N TYR A 114 19.90 -2.15 16.27
CA TYR A 114 20.52 -3.05 17.27
C TYR A 114 22.01 -3.33 17.00
N GLY A 115 22.59 -2.74 15.96
CA GLY A 115 23.98 -2.96 15.55
C GLY A 115 24.27 -4.36 14.98
N LYS A 116 23.25 -5.25 14.93
CA LYS A 116 23.40 -6.63 14.45
C LYS A 116 22.10 -7.23 13.96
N ILE A 117 22.19 -8.20 13.07
CA ILE A 117 21.10 -9.11 12.71
C ILE A 117 21.19 -10.32 13.64
N PHE A 118 20.11 -10.61 14.37
CA PHE A 118 20.13 -11.59 15.48
C PHE A 118 20.32 -13.02 15.00
N ASP A 119 19.66 -13.41 13.95
CA ASP A 119 19.69 -14.77 13.40
C ASP A 119 20.79 -14.93 12.35
N TYR A 120 21.51 -16.07 12.39
CA TYR A 120 22.59 -16.36 11.45
C TYR A 120 22.07 -16.54 10.01
N SER A 121 20.95 -17.24 9.84
CA SER A 121 20.35 -17.46 8.52
C SER A 121 19.85 -16.13 7.92
N ALA A 122 19.24 -15.27 8.75
CA ALA A 122 18.82 -13.93 8.35
C ALA A 122 20.02 -13.04 7.95
N ARG A 123 21.15 -13.19 8.62
CA ARG A 123 22.39 -12.48 8.26
C ARG A 123 22.91 -12.91 6.88
N LYS A 124 22.97 -14.22 6.64
CA LYS A 124 23.37 -14.76 5.34
C LYS A 124 22.43 -14.30 4.22
N ASP A 125 21.13 -14.32 4.50
CA ASP A 125 20.09 -13.87 3.59
C ASP A 125 20.22 -12.36 3.28
N PHE A 126 20.45 -11.52 4.29
CA PHE A 126 20.68 -10.08 4.10
C PHE A 126 21.86 -9.80 3.14
N TYR A 127 22.99 -10.47 3.34
CA TYR A 127 24.14 -10.27 2.46
C TYR A 127 23.89 -10.77 1.04
N SER A 128 23.17 -11.89 0.88
CA SER A 128 22.76 -12.39 -0.44
C SER A 128 21.84 -11.40 -1.17
N LEU A 129 20.90 -10.78 -0.45
CA LEU A 129 20.01 -9.74 -1.01
C LEU A 129 20.82 -8.48 -1.38
N TYR A 130 21.80 -8.11 -0.54
CA TYR A 130 22.68 -6.98 -0.82
C TYR A 130 23.56 -7.20 -2.06
N GLU A 131 24.10 -8.41 -2.23
CA GLU A 131 24.84 -8.77 -3.45
C GLU A 131 23.95 -8.73 -4.71
N LYS A 132 22.70 -9.18 -4.57
CA LYS A 132 21.75 -9.29 -5.70
C LYS A 132 21.21 -7.95 -6.16
N TYR A 133 20.97 -7.03 -5.24
CA TYR A 133 20.24 -5.77 -5.50
C TYR A 133 21.03 -4.50 -5.12
N GLY A 134 22.10 -4.61 -4.35
CA GLY A 134 22.84 -3.47 -3.84
C GLY A 134 21.97 -2.56 -2.97
N GLU A 135 22.17 -1.25 -3.13
CA GLU A 135 21.41 -0.23 -2.40
C GLU A 135 20.03 0.07 -2.98
N THR A 136 19.66 -0.51 -4.12
CA THR A 136 18.41 -0.17 -4.82
C THR A 136 17.17 -0.52 -4.02
N LEU A 137 17.23 -1.57 -3.17
CA LEU A 137 16.11 -1.92 -2.30
C LEU A 137 15.84 -0.89 -1.18
N ASN A 138 16.75 0.05 -0.93
CA ASN A 138 16.50 1.17 -0.02
C ASN A 138 15.52 2.19 -0.62
N GLU A 139 15.48 2.31 -1.93
CA GLU A 139 14.58 3.20 -2.64
C GLU A 139 13.13 2.70 -2.57
N ASN A 140 12.16 3.62 -2.55
CA ASN A 140 10.74 3.27 -2.37
C ASN A 140 10.25 2.24 -3.39
N PHE A 141 10.59 2.42 -4.66
CA PHE A 141 10.26 1.50 -5.76
C PHE A 141 11.51 0.85 -6.40
N GLY A 142 12.64 0.79 -5.70
CA GLY A 142 13.89 0.22 -6.20
C GLY A 142 13.76 -1.25 -6.60
N TRP A 143 12.79 -1.98 -6.05
CA TRP A 143 12.47 -3.35 -6.44
C TRP A 143 11.98 -3.48 -7.89
N THR A 144 11.61 -2.39 -8.55
CA THR A 144 11.20 -2.35 -9.95
C THR A 144 12.35 -2.12 -10.92
N GLU A 145 13.56 -1.86 -10.45
CA GLU A 145 14.71 -1.46 -11.28
C GLU A 145 15.05 -2.43 -12.40
N LYS A 146 14.84 -3.73 -12.20
CA LYS A 146 15.05 -4.76 -13.23
C LYS A 146 14.17 -4.60 -14.47
N VAL A 147 13.03 -3.91 -14.32
CA VAL A 147 12.06 -3.69 -15.39
C VAL A 147 12.05 -2.23 -15.82
N PHE A 148 12.24 -1.32 -14.89
CA PHE A 148 12.22 0.11 -15.11
C PHE A 148 13.48 0.73 -14.52
N SER A 149 14.23 1.46 -15.33
CA SER A 149 15.42 2.18 -14.84
C SER A 149 14.99 3.32 -13.89
N ALA A 150 15.19 3.12 -12.59
CA ALA A 150 14.68 3.97 -11.51
C ALA A 150 15.54 5.22 -11.25
N ARG A 151 15.97 5.94 -12.29
CA ARG A 151 16.81 7.16 -12.12
C ARG A 151 16.03 8.47 -11.98
N ASP A 152 14.70 8.44 -12.08
CA ASP A 152 13.88 9.64 -12.02
C ASP A 152 13.35 9.89 -10.59
N LYS A 153 13.60 11.09 -10.03
CA LYS A 153 13.01 11.56 -8.76
C LYS A 153 11.47 11.56 -8.77
N ARG A 154 10.84 11.43 -9.95
CA ARG A 154 9.40 11.34 -10.15
C ARG A 154 8.93 9.92 -10.48
N PHE A 155 9.67 8.93 -10.03
CA PHE A 155 9.45 7.55 -10.43
C PHE A 155 8.03 7.06 -10.17
N LEU A 156 7.42 7.41 -9.04
CA LEU A 156 6.03 7.06 -8.75
C LEU A 156 5.04 7.65 -9.77
N LYS A 157 5.28 8.89 -10.22
CA LYS A 157 4.49 9.52 -11.30
C LYS A 157 4.69 8.78 -12.63
N PHE A 158 5.91 8.36 -12.92
CA PHE A 158 6.21 7.56 -14.11
C PHE A 158 5.43 6.24 -14.07
N LEU A 159 5.45 5.52 -12.95
CA LEU A 159 4.71 4.26 -12.77
C LEU A 159 3.20 4.47 -12.92
N ALA A 160 2.65 5.51 -12.29
CA ALA A 160 1.24 5.86 -12.42
C ALA A 160 0.83 6.13 -13.87
N ASN A 161 1.66 6.86 -14.63
CA ASN A 161 1.43 7.08 -16.05
C ASN A 161 1.49 5.78 -16.85
N LYS A 162 2.43 4.90 -16.51
CA LYS A 162 2.59 3.59 -17.19
C LYS A 162 1.39 2.67 -17.02
N LEU A 163 0.73 2.76 -15.86
CA LEU A 163 -0.49 2.02 -15.52
C LEU A 163 -1.79 2.78 -15.89
N GLU A 164 -1.68 3.88 -16.64
CA GLU A 164 -2.83 4.71 -17.03
C GLU A 164 -3.62 5.29 -15.84
N LEU A 165 -2.95 5.51 -14.70
CA LEU A 165 -3.51 6.05 -13.46
C LEU A 165 -3.01 7.48 -13.11
N PRO A 166 -2.73 8.40 -14.09
CA PRO A 166 -2.09 9.69 -13.80
C PRO A 166 -2.98 10.62 -12.98
N ASN A 167 -4.30 10.56 -13.16
CA ASN A 167 -5.24 11.42 -12.44
C ASN A 167 -5.27 11.08 -10.95
N TYR A 168 -5.17 9.80 -10.60
CA TYR A 168 -5.12 9.34 -9.21
C TYR A 168 -3.83 9.75 -8.52
N TYR A 169 -2.70 9.75 -9.23
CA TYR A 169 -1.45 10.27 -8.70
C TYR A 169 -1.55 11.77 -8.37
N LYS A 170 -2.10 12.56 -9.28
CA LYS A 170 -2.12 14.02 -9.16
C LYS A 170 -3.13 14.50 -8.10
N SER A 171 -4.35 14.00 -8.15
CA SER A 171 -5.44 14.46 -7.28
C SER A 171 -5.49 13.79 -5.92
N PHE A 172 -4.92 12.60 -5.80
CA PHE A 172 -5.02 11.78 -4.59
C PHE A 172 -3.69 11.67 -3.87
N TYR A 173 -2.66 11.10 -4.53
CA TYR A 173 -1.39 10.81 -3.88
C TYR A 173 -0.63 12.07 -3.47
N GLN A 174 -0.57 13.08 -4.34
CA GLN A 174 0.13 14.33 -4.02
C GLN A 174 -0.52 15.08 -2.86
N GLU A 175 -1.85 15.10 -2.81
CA GLU A 175 -2.58 15.72 -1.70
C GLU A 175 -2.37 14.93 -0.40
N ALA A 176 -2.48 13.60 -0.42
CA ALA A 176 -2.19 12.78 0.74
C ALA A 176 -0.76 12.97 1.30
N CYS A 177 0.23 13.22 0.43
CA CYS A 177 1.59 13.55 0.86
C CYS A 177 1.65 14.84 1.70
N ALA A 178 0.82 15.84 1.41
CA ALA A 178 0.79 17.09 2.16
C ALA A 178 0.34 16.87 3.63
N TYR A 179 -0.52 15.88 3.87
CA TYR A 179 -0.95 15.52 5.23
C TYR A 179 0.11 14.75 6.02
N VAL A 180 0.93 13.93 5.34
CA VAL A 180 1.99 13.14 5.99
C VAL A 180 3.14 14.03 6.49
N HIS A 181 3.44 15.12 5.78
CA HIS A 181 4.62 15.94 6.05
C HIS A 181 4.38 17.07 7.07
N ALA A 182 3.46 16.92 8.01
CA ALA A 182 3.18 17.88 9.09
C ALA A 182 3.15 19.35 8.58
N SER A 183 2.60 19.55 7.40
CA SER A 183 2.50 20.85 6.76
C SER A 183 1.36 21.67 7.39
N SER A 184 1.41 22.99 7.27
CA SER A 184 0.29 23.85 7.63
C SER A 184 -1.00 23.49 6.90
N TYR A 185 -0.90 22.79 5.77
CA TYR A 185 -2.05 22.28 5.01
C TYR A 185 -2.90 21.31 5.84
N SER A 186 -2.28 20.38 6.56
CA SER A 186 -2.99 19.42 7.42
C SER A 186 -3.70 20.07 8.62
N LEU A 187 -3.26 21.26 9.04
CA LEU A 187 -3.89 22.01 10.13
C LEU A 187 -5.11 22.81 9.68
N ILE A 188 -5.17 23.21 8.41
CA ILE A 188 -6.22 24.07 7.85
C ILE A 188 -7.37 23.24 7.25
N HIS A 189 -7.05 22.10 6.61
CA HIS A 189 -7.98 21.28 5.84
C HIS A 189 -8.37 19.99 6.57
N GLN A 190 -8.87 20.09 7.79
CA GLN A 190 -9.38 18.93 8.57
C GLN A 190 -10.88 18.69 8.34
N GLU A 191 -11.34 18.77 7.11
CA GLU A 191 -12.76 18.65 6.79
C GLU A 191 -13.15 17.26 6.31
N LEU A 192 -14.36 16.82 6.69
CA LEU A 192 -14.96 15.56 6.24
C LEU A 192 -15.07 15.48 4.71
N THR A 193 -15.32 16.62 4.04
CA THR A 193 -15.42 16.70 2.58
C THR A 193 -14.15 16.27 1.87
N SER A 194 -12.98 16.67 2.36
CA SER A 194 -11.70 16.20 1.84
C SER A 194 -11.55 14.69 2.02
N CYS A 195 -11.90 14.17 3.20
CA CYS A 195 -11.83 12.75 3.49
C CYS A 195 -12.79 11.92 2.61
N LEU A 196 -14.00 12.41 2.36
CA LEU A 196 -14.98 11.74 1.49
C LEU A 196 -14.56 11.77 0.01
N SER A 197 -13.92 12.82 -0.45
CA SER A 197 -13.31 12.86 -1.77
C SER A 197 -12.24 11.77 -1.90
N PHE A 198 -11.37 11.61 -0.92
CA PHE A 198 -10.40 10.52 -0.86
C PHE A 198 -11.06 9.13 -0.80
N SER A 199 -12.17 9.01 -0.07
CA SER A 199 -12.91 7.74 0.07
C SER A 199 -13.45 7.23 -1.25
N SER A 200 -13.99 8.12 -2.09
CA SER A 200 -14.50 7.74 -3.42
C SER A 200 -13.40 7.20 -4.33
N TRP A 201 -12.18 7.71 -4.20
CA TRP A 201 -11.02 7.21 -4.95
C TRP A 201 -10.54 5.84 -4.47
N VAL A 202 -10.56 5.58 -3.15
CA VAL A 202 -10.20 4.26 -2.61
C VAL A 202 -11.11 3.17 -3.17
N ILE A 203 -12.41 3.44 -3.29
CA ILE A 203 -13.39 2.48 -3.85
C ILE A 203 -13.07 2.16 -5.32
N VAL A 204 -12.69 3.16 -6.12
CA VAL A 204 -12.37 2.96 -7.54
C VAL A 204 -11.05 2.19 -7.73
N LEU A 205 -10.15 2.26 -6.76
CA LEU A 205 -8.85 1.58 -6.81
C LEU A 205 -8.89 0.13 -6.30
N LEU A 206 -9.92 -0.26 -5.55
CA LEU A 206 -10.15 -1.64 -5.08
C LEU A 206 -10.89 -2.47 -6.13
#